data_dd413e1b9d10b9dea1ff66c497ae3ef7
#
_entry.id   dd413e1b9d10b9dea1ff66c497ae3ef7
#
_cell.length_a   1.000
_cell.length_b   1.000
_cell.length_c   1.000
_cell.angle_alpha   90.00
_cell.angle_beta   90.00
_cell.angle_gamma   90.00
#
_symmetry.space_group_name_H-M   'P 1'
#
loop_
_entity.id
_entity.type
_entity.pdbx_description
1 polymer ?
#
loop_
_entity_poly.entity_id
_entity_poly.type
_entity_poly.pdbx_seq_one_letter_code
_entity_poly.pdbx_strand_id
1 'polypeptide(L)'
;MSNPRRVTANFKFNGKWLGKSLKKYLQSLTYTDVASGQSDQLDIVMQNIEMDWLGKKYPKKGDRVDGKITFVNWDGIRDRKLDCGAFVLDSIKFSGGPLTASFGCLASPIDSDFNARERTKTYKDVTIEEIAQAIADRYDLKLKCSGADIRIDTIEQSQKTDSAFLQDLCDTYGLALKVYKKSIVIYDQTEMEEKKPVKELTRESFIDDGWEYEDALVGVYTGARISYKPAEGGDEISVYVGQKAEDAKDARVLHINETADSVADAYRKAAVAVNKSNQEATRLSGDIWPDPKICAGVTVEVSGLGHADGKYFVDKCVTEVGGSKARQSVEMHKCYERLACEPEPEEGAKG
;
A
#
# COMPACT_ATOMS: atom_id res chain seq x y z
N MET A 1 -12.27 34.52 19.80
CA MET A 1 -11.52 33.36 20.33
C MET A 1 -11.26 32.41 19.17
N SER A 2 -10.03 32.10 18.85
CA SER A 2 -9.73 31.14 17.79
C SER A 2 -10.21 29.75 18.23
N ASN A 3 -10.91 29.06 17.34
CA ASN A 3 -11.38 27.69 17.60
C ASN A 3 -10.13 26.78 17.73
N PRO A 4 -9.96 25.99 18.80
CA PRO A 4 -8.74 25.19 18.95
C PRO A 4 -8.64 24.12 17.87
N ARG A 5 -7.42 23.77 17.48
CA ARG A 5 -7.16 22.64 16.59
C ARG A 5 -7.68 21.36 17.23
N ARG A 6 -8.39 20.54 16.46
CA ARG A 6 -8.88 19.23 16.88
C ARG A 6 -9.09 18.33 15.69
N VAL A 7 -9.00 17.04 15.92
CA VAL A 7 -9.36 16.02 14.93
C VAL A 7 -10.64 15.32 15.38
N THR A 8 -11.56 15.11 14.46
CA THR A 8 -12.84 14.44 14.76
C THR A 8 -13.11 13.38 13.71
N ALA A 9 -13.74 12.30 14.11
CA ALA A 9 -14.13 11.21 13.23
C ALA A 9 -15.66 11.08 13.13
N ASN A 10 -16.11 10.57 12.02
CA ASN A 10 -17.48 10.16 11.79
C ASN A 10 -17.53 9.05 10.72
N PHE A 11 -18.60 8.28 10.71
CA PHE A 11 -18.80 7.25 9.71
C PHE A 11 -20.26 7.14 9.29
N LYS A 12 -20.48 6.56 8.12
CA LYS A 12 -21.80 6.15 7.63
C LYS A 12 -21.91 4.63 7.71
N PHE A 13 -23.10 4.18 8.01
CA PHE A 13 -23.50 2.79 7.93
C PHE A 13 -24.63 2.66 6.90
N ASN A 14 -24.42 1.89 5.83
CA ASN A 14 -25.38 1.76 4.72
C ASN A 14 -25.91 3.12 4.22
N GLY A 15 -25.00 4.08 4.01
CA GLY A 15 -25.31 5.42 3.52
C GLY A 15 -25.85 6.42 4.56
N LYS A 16 -26.13 5.99 5.79
CA LYS A 16 -26.65 6.85 6.87
C LYS A 16 -25.52 7.26 7.81
N TRP A 17 -25.33 8.58 8.00
CA TRP A 17 -24.39 9.10 8.97
C TRP A 17 -24.77 8.72 10.40
N LEU A 18 -23.77 8.47 11.23
CA LEU A 18 -23.95 8.32 12.66
C LEU A 18 -24.60 9.60 13.23
N GLY A 19 -25.78 9.46 13.80
CA GLY A 19 -26.53 10.58 14.38
C GLY A 19 -25.80 11.22 15.55
N LYS A 20 -26.12 12.51 15.85
CA LYS A 20 -25.49 13.25 16.95
C LYS A 20 -25.58 12.52 18.30
N SER A 21 -26.69 11.83 18.56
CA SER A 21 -26.90 11.04 19.78
C SER A 21 -25.99 9.83 19.92
N LEU A 22 -25.58 9.21 18.81
CA LEU A 22 -24.68 8.05 18.79
C LEU A 22 -23.22 8.45 18.70
N LYS A 23 -22.93 9.63 18.15
CA LYS A 23 -21.56 10.13 18.00
C LYS A 23 -20.80 10.24 19.33
N LYS A 24 -21.51 10.52 20.43
CA LYS A 24 -20.93 10.58 21.78
C LYS A 24 -20.43 9.23 22.29
N TYR A 25 -20.87 8.13 21.69
CA TYR A 25 -20.46 6.78 22.04
C TYR A 25 -19.30 6.26 21.18
N LEU A 26 -18.85 7.02 20.19
CA LEU A 26 -17.65 6.68 19.41
C LEU A 26 -16.42 6.82 20.32
N GLN A 27 -15.77 5.70 20.60
CA GLN A 27 -14.54 5.67 21.39
C GLN A 27 -13.31 5.94 20.52
N SER A 28 -13.19 5.21 19.40
CA SER A 28 -12.14 5.44 18.43
C SER A 28 -12.58 5.08 17.02
N LEU A 29 -11.95 5.72 16.05
CA LEU A 29 -11.93 5.35 14.66
C LEU A 29 -10.48 5.34 14.21
N THR A 30 -10.04 4.19 13.71
CA THR A 30 -8.68 3.99 13.20
C THR A 30 -8.77 3.72 11.70
N TYR A 31 -8.12 4.54 10.92
CA TYR A 31 -7.98 4.35 9.47
C TYR A 31 -6.55 3.94 9.15
N THR A 32 -6.37 2.76 8.61
CA THR A 32 -5.11 2.24 8.11
C THR A 32 -5.10 2.38 6.59
N ASP A 33 -4.20 3.22 6.11
CA ASP A 33 -3.96 3.51 4.71
C ASP A 33 -2.62 2.87 4.32
N VAL A 34 -2.61 2.02 3.29
CA VAL A 34 -1.42 1.32 2.81
C VAL A 34 -1.14 1.68 1.35
N ALA A 35 0.11 1.79 0.98
CA ALA A 35 0.52 2.14 -0.38
C ALA A 35 0.26 0.99 -1.35
N SER A 36 0.57 -0.24 -0.95
CA SER A 36 0.40 -1.46 -1.76
C SER A 36 0.35 -2.71 -0.88
N GLY A 37 -0.02 -3.83 -1.48
CA GLY A 37 0.11 -5.17 -0.90
C GLY A 37 -0.99 -5.58 0.07
N GLN A 38 -1.73 -4.64 0.62
CA GLN A 38 -2.83 -4.90 1.56
C GLN A 38 -4.00 -3.98 1.27
N SER A 39 -5.18 -4.38 1.73
CA SER A 39 -6.36 -3.52 1.68
C SER A 39 -6.33 -2.47 2.81
N ASP A 40 -6.75 -1.26 2.50
CA ASP A 40 -7.01 -0.26 3.53
C ASP A 40 -8.03 -0.80 4.53
N GLN A 41 -7.90 -0.39 5.81
CA GLN A 41 -8.76 -0.86 6.88
C GLN A 41 -9.40 0.30 7.64
N LEU A 42 -10.59 0.08 8.15
CA LEU A 42 -11.29 1.02 9.02
C LEU A 42 -11.82 0.28 10.24
N ASP A 43 -11.20 0.54 11.39
CA ASP A 43 -11.62 -0.01 12.66
C ASP A 43 -12.40 1.02 13.48
N ILE A 44 -13.56 0.63 13.99
CA ILE A 44 -14.45 1.50 14.74
C ILE A 44 -14.76 0.86 16.08
N VAL A 45 -14.54 1.59 17.15
CA VAL A 45 -14.91 1.15 18.49
C VAL A 45 -15.97 2.07 19.07
N MET A 46 -17.09 1.49 19.49
CA MET A 46 -18.22 2.17 20.10
C MET A 46 -18.43 1.71 21.54
N GLN A 47 -18.80 2.61 22.43
CA GLN A 47 -19.39 2.23 23.70
C GLN A 47 -20.75 1.54 23.42
N ASN A 48 -21.01 0.43 24.10
CA ASN A 48 -22.23 -0.37 23.94
C ASN A 48 -22.97 -0.58 25.26
N ILE A 49 -23.03 0.45 26.09
CA ILE A 49 -23.62 0.41 27.45
C ILE A 49 -25.06 -0.09 27.43
N GLU A 50 -25.84 0.38 26.46
CA GLU A 50 -27.23 0.00 26.29
C GLU A 50 -27.42 -1.35 25.57
N MET A 51 -26.34 -2.04 25.23
CA MET A 51 -26.34 -3.29 24.44
C MET A 51 -27.06 -3.22 23.09
N ASP A 52 -27.34 -2.03 22.59
CA ASP A 52 -28.12 -1.79 21.37
C ASP A 52 -27.47 -2.42 20.13
N TRP A 53 -26.12 -2.38 20.06
CA TRP A 53 -25.38 -2.96 18.94
C TRP A 53 -25.39 -4.49 18.92
N LEU A 54 -25.56 -5.13 20.07
CA LEU A 54 -25.76 -6.57 20.16
C LEU A 54 -27.24 -6.97 19.99
N GLY A 55 -28.13 -6.00 20.08
CA GLY A 55 -29.61 -6.17 19.98
C GLY A 55 -30.19 -5.53 18.72
N LYS A 56 -30.94 -4.45 18.91
CA LYS A 56 -31.76 -3.80 17.86
C LYS A 56 -30.97 -3.22 16.70
N LYS A 57 -29.72 -2.86 16.92
CA LYS A 57 -28.81 -2.25 15.92
C LYS A 57 -27.73 -3.23 15.46
N TYR A 58 -27.96 -4.53 15.58
CA TYR A 58 -26.97 -5.53 15.18
C TYR A 58 -26.64 -5.37 13.68
N PRO A 59 -25.37 -5.07 13.33
CA PRO A 59 -24.97 -4.91 11.95
C PRO A 59 -24.77 -6.26 11.28
N LYS A 60 -24.80 -6.28 9.96
CA LYS A 60 -24.57 -7.51 9.18
C LYS A 60 -23.18 -7.45 8.54
N LYS A 61 -22.47 -8.57 8.53
CA LYS A 61 -21.26 -8.72 7.70
C LYS A 61 -21.65 -8.44 6.25
N GLY A 62 -20.77 -7.70 5.54
CA GLY A 62 -21.08 -7.20 4.21
C GLY A 62 -21.76 -5.82 4.18
N ASP A 63 -22.19 -5.28 5.33
CA ASP A 63 -22.73 -3.91 5.37
C ASP A 63 -21.67 -2.90 4.93
N ARG A 64 -22.12 -1.87 4.19
CA ARG A 64 -21.23 -0.80 3.74
C ARG A 64 -20.95 0.21 4.83
N VAL A 65 -19.68 0.53 5.02
CA VAL A 65 -19.20 1.55 5.95
C VAL A 65 -18.35 2.58 5.22
N ASP A 66 -18.63 3.88 5.38
CA ASP A 66 -17.80 4.96 4.83
C ASP A 66 -17.25 5.79 6.00
N GLY A 67 -15.92 5.91 6.09
CA GLY A 67 -15.22 6.65 7.13
C GLY A 67 -14.86 8.08 6.71
N LYS A 68 -14.85 9.00 7.68
CA LYS A 68 -14.42 10.38 7.47
C LYS A 68 -13.73 10.95 8.70
N ILE A 69 -12.55 11.50 8.50
CA ILE A 69 -11.79 12.25 9.50
C ILE A 69 -11.80 13.72 9.13
N THR A 70 -11.99 14.60 10.09
CA THR A 70 -12.01 16.06 9.90
C THR A 70 -10.98 16.69 10.82
N PHE A 71 -10.00 17.37 10.25
CA PHE A 71 -9.01 18.19 10.90
C PHE A 71 -9.58 19.62 11.00
N VAL A 72 -10.11 19.95 12.17
CA VAL A 72 -10.80 21.22 12.41
C VAL A 72 -9.79 22.32 12.68
N ASN A 73 -9.93 23.44 11.99
CA ASN A 73 -9.08 24.64 12.13
C ASN A 73 -7.58 24.32 11.98
N TRP A 74 -7.23 23.36 11.08
CA TRP A 74 -5.87 22.84 10.96
C TRP A 74 -4.86 23.91 10.52
N ASP A 75 -5.24 24.69 9.50
CA ASP A 75 -4.41 25.77 8.94
C ASP A 75 -4.76 27.14 9.52
N GLY A 76 -5.54 27.21 10.61
CA GLY A 76 -6.06 28.47 11.16
C GLY A 76 -7.18 29.12 10.35
N ILE A 77 -7.54 28.60 9.18
CA ILE A 77 -8.49 29.20 8.23
C ILE A 77 -9.65 28.26 7.88
N ARG A 78 -9.40 26.96 7.71
CA ARG A 78 -10.44 26.00 7.29
C ARG A 78 -10.19 24.59 7.81
N ASP A 79 -11.29 23.84 7.81
CA ASP A 79 -11.26 22.41 8.08
C ASP A 79 -10.71 21.66 6.87
N ARG A 80 -9.83 20.70 7.12
CA ARG A 80 -9.39 19.70 6.15
C ARG A 80 -10.15 18.40 6.40
N LYS A 81 -10.52 17.71 5.33
CA LYS A 81 -11.31 16.49 5.40
C LYS A 81 -10.56 15.36 4.71
N LEU A 82 -10.36 14.28 5.44
CA LEU A 82 -9.88 13.02 4.91
C LEU A 82 -11.08 12.11 4.74
N ASP A 83 -11.37 11.75 3.50
CA ASP A 83 -12.37 10.75 3.15
C ASP A 83 -11.64 9.40 3.09
N CYS A 84 -11.83 8.59 4.13
CA CYS A 84 -11.14 7.30 4.25
C CYS A 84 -11.56 6.29 3.15
N GLY A 85 -12.71 6.52 2.50
CA GLY A 85 -13.19 5.63 1.46
C GLY A 85 -14.43 4.85 1.87
N ALA A 86 -14.72 3.82 1.08
CA ALA A 86 -15.81 2.89 1.32
C ALA A 86 -15.25 1.51 1.68
N PHE A 87 -15.81 0.93 2.71
CA PHE A 87 -15.40 -0.33 3.30
C PHE A 87 -16.59 -1.28 3.39
N VAL A 88 -16.27 -2.55 3.55
CA VAL A 88 -17.24 -3.61 3.84
C VAL A 88 -16.97 -4.11 5.25
N LEU A 89 -18.03 -4.21 6.06
CA LEU A 89 -17.94 -4.77 7.41
C LEU A 89 -17.59 -6.25 7.35
N ASP A 90 -16.39 -6.58 7.82
CA ASP A 90 -15.82 -7.93 7.82
C ASP A 90 -16.00 -8.61 9.18
N SER A 91 -15.62 -7.93 10.24
CA SER A 91 -15.62 -8.48 11.59
C SER A 91 -16.41 -7.65 12.57
N ILE A 92 -17.10 -8.33 13.49
CA ILE A 92 -17.90 -7.74 14.55
C ILE A 92 -17.48 -8.40 15.87
N LYS A 93 -17.07 -7.58 16.85
CA LYS A 93 -16.67 -8.05 18.17
C LYS A 93 -17.38 -7.26 19.25
N PHE A 94 -17.91 -7.95 20.25
CA PHE A 94 -18.46 -7.35 21.45
C PHE A 94 -17.62 -7.77 22.66
N SER A 95 -17.40 -6.85 23.57
CA SER A 95 -16.65 -7.10 24.80
C SER A 95 -17.41 -6.57 26.00
N GLY A 96 -17.29 -7.28 27.14
CA GLY A 96 -17.98 -6.96 28.38
C GLY A 96 -17.03 -6.53 29.48
N GLY A 97 -16.62 -5.39 29.65
CA GLY A 97 -15.75 -4.84 30.69
C GLY A 97 -14.51 -4.14 30.15
N PRO A 98 -14.65 -2.99 29.49
CA PRO A 98 -15.85 -2.19 29.29
C PRO A 98 -16.78 -2.74 28.19
N LEU A 99 -18.07 -2.38 28.26
CA LEU A 99 -19.05 -2.75 27.24
C LEU A 99 -18.76 -2.02 25.93
N THR A 100 -18.23 -2.73 24.95
CA THR A 100 -17.86 -2.17 23.65
C THR A 100 -18.41 -2.99 22.49
N ALA A 101 -18.58 -2.31 21.35
CA ALA A 101 -18.81 -2.92 20.04
C ALA A 101 -17.69 -2.46 19.11
N SER A 102 -16.94 -3.40 18.54
CA SER A 102 -15.86 -3.14 17.60
C SER A 102 -16.23 -3.68 16.23
N PHE A 103 -16.00 -2.87 15.21
CA PHE A 103 -16.30 -3.16 13.82
C PHE A 103 -15.03 -3.04 13.01
N GLY A 104 -14.54 -4.18 12.48
CA GLY A 104 -13.43 -4.22 11.53
C GLY A 104 -13.97 -4.21 10.11
N CYS A 105 -13.50 -3.26 9.30
CA CYS A 105 -13.98 -3.07 7.94
C CYS A 105 -12.79 -3.03 6.98
N LEU A 106 -12.92 -3.68 5.83
CA LEU A 106 -11.87 -3.78 4.81
C LEU A 106 -12.29 -2.99 3.56
N ALA A 107 -11.33 -2.27 2.96
CA ALA A 107 -11.51 -1.72 1.62
C ALA A 107 -11.53 -2.90 0.64
N SER A 108 -12.71 -3.29 0.25
CA SER A 108 -12.92 -4.37 -0.71
C SER A 108 -13.96 -3.91 -1.73
N PRO A 109 -13.90 -4.39 -2.96
CA PRO A 109 -15.07 -4.36 -3.82
C PRO A 109 -16.23 -4.98 -3.05
N ILE A 110 -17.42 -4.42 -3.20
CA ILE A 110 -18.65 -4.92 -2.53
C ILE A 110 -18.91 -6.39 -2.90
N ASP A 111 -18.34 -6.84 -4.02
CA ASP A 111 -18.39 -8.22 -4.44
C ASP A 111 -17.30 -9.03 -3.73
N SER A 112 -17.72 -9.93 -2.86
CA SER A 112 -16.82 -10.82 -2.11
C SER A 112 -15.97 -11.73 -3.00
N ASP A 113 -16.41 -12.00 -4.25
CA ASP A 113 -15.73 -12.89 -5.19
C ASP A 113 -14.33 -12.41 -5.58
N PHE A 114 -14.06 -11.11 -5.57
CA PHE A 114 -12.73 -10.55 -5.88
C PHE A 114 -11.63 -11.13 -4.98
N ASN A 115 -11.92 -11.29 -3.69
CA ASN A 115 -10.99 -11.80 -2.68
C ASN A 115 -11.24 -13.26 -2.29
N ALA A 116 -12.35 -13.88 -2.72
CA ALA A 116 -12.73 -15.20 -2.24
C ALA A 116 -12.85 -16.26 -3.33
N ARG A 117 -13.16 -15.87 -4.57
CA ARG A 117 -13.36 -16.83 -5.65
C ARG A 117 -12.08 -17.12 -6.40
N GLU A 118 -11.56 -18.34 -6.25
CA GLU A 118 -10.43 -18.83 -7.03
C GLU A 118 -10.83 -19.09 -8.49
N ARG A 119 -9.89 -18.78 -9.39
CA ARG A 119 -10.06 -18.96 -10.83
C ARG A 119 -8.82 -19.60 -11.44
N THR A 120 -9.05 -20.30 -12.55
CA THR A 120 -7.96 -20.79 -13.41
C THR A 120 -8.19 -20.22 -14.80
N LYS A 121 -7.24 -19.43 -15.29
CA LYS A 121 -7.29 -18.81 -16.61
C LYS A 121 -5.88 -18.55 -17.12
N THR A 122 -5.63 -18.92 -18.37
CA THR A 122 -4.40 -18.56 -19.09
C THR A 122 -4.61 -17.31 -19.90
N TYR A 123 -3.72 -16.35 -19.75
CA TYR A 123 -3.64 -15.14 -20.56
C TYR A 123 -2.44 -15.29 -21.51
N LYS A 124 -2.60 -14.87 -22.77
CA LYS A 124 -1.56 -14.97 -23.78
C LYS A 124 -1.47 -13.68 -24.57
N ASP A 125 -0.25 -13.20 -24.79
CA ASP A 125 0.06 -12.04 -25.62
C ASP A 125 -0.73 -10.79 -25.21
N VAL A 126 -0.68 -10.47 -23.91
CA VAL A 126 -1.45 -9.39 -23.27
C VAL A 126 -0.55 -8.49 -22.42
N THR A 127 -1.01 -7.27 -22.16
CA THR A 127 -0.36 -6.40 -21.17
C THR A 127 -0.95 -6.59 -19.77
N ILE A 128 -0.20 -6.17 -18.75
CA ILE A 128 -0.70 -6.16 -17.36
C ILE A 128 -1.94 -5.28 -17.25
N GLU A 129 -1.97 -4.14 -17.97
CA GLU A 129 -3.12 -3.25 -18.01
C GLU A 129 -4.37 -3.95 -18.57
N GLU A 130 -4.23 -4.72 -19.67
CA GLU A 130 -5.34 -5.48 -20.25
C GLU A 130 -5.89 -6.56 -19.31
N ILE A 131 -4.99 -7.24 -18.58
CA ILE A 131 -5.39 -8.20 -17.53
C ILE A 131 -6.16 -7.49 -16.42
N ALA A 132 -5.62 -6.37 -15.92
CA ALA A 132 -6.22 -5.59 -14.86
C ALA A 132 -7.58 -4.99 -15.27
N GLN A 133 -7.71 -4.54 -16.53
CA GLN A 133 -8.96 -4.04 -17.06
C GLN A 133 -10.03 -5.15 -17.14
N ALA A 134 -9.66 -6.32 -17.64
CA ALA A 134 -10.58 -7.46 -17.69
C ALA A 134 -11.07 -7.91 -16.31
N ILE A 135 -10.22 -7.78 -15.29
CA ILE A 135 -10.59 -8.05 -13.90
C ILE A 135 -11.46 -6.91 -13.35
N ALA A 136 -11.10 -5.65 -13.58
CA ALA A 136 -11.88 -4.50 -13.15
C ALA A 136 -13.31 -4.52 -13.71
N ASP A 137 -13.48 -4.83 -14.99
CA ASP A 137 -14.78 -4.93 -15.67
C ASP A 137 -15.67 -6.02 -15.05
N ARG A 138 -15.08 -7.14 -14.60
CA ARG A 138 -15.80 -8.23 -13.95
C ARG A 138 -16.53 -7.80 -12.67
N TYR A 139 -15.98 -6.80 -11.97
CA TYR A 139 -16.48 -6.33 -10.66
C TYR A 139 -17.07 -4.92 -10.71
N ASP A 140 -17.33 -4.36 -11.88
CA ASP A 140 -17.79 -2.97 -12.06
C ASP A 140 -16.88 -1.96 -11.34
N LEU A 141 -15.56 -2.17 -11.45
CA LEU A 141 -14.52 -1.31 -10.90
C LEU A 141 -13.90 -0.45 -11.99
N LYS A 142 -13.44 0.73 -11.61
CA LYS A 142 -12.63 1.58 -12.49
C LYS A 142 -11.17 1.18 -12.37
N LEU A 143 -10.49 1.03 -13.50
CA LEU A 143 -9.04 0.91 -13.52
C LEU A 143 -8.41 2.31 -13.61
N LYS A 144 -7.35 2.54 -12.83
CA LYS A 144 -6.40 3.63 -12.95
C LYS A 144 -5.02 3.00 -13.03
N CYS A 145 -4.36 3.15 -14.14
CA CYS A 145 -3.12 2.46 -14.41
C CYS A 145 -2.04 3.45 -14.85
N SER A 146 -0.81 3.25 -14.37
CA SER A 146 0.42 3.94 -14.79
C SER A 146 1.56 2.93 -14.75
N GLY A 147 2.41 2.88 -15.79
CA GLY A 147 3.56 1.99 -15.85
C GLY A 147 3.25 0.51 -16.10
N ALA A 148 2.01 0.12 -16.40
CA ALA A 148 1.60 -1.28 -16.58
C ALA A 148 1.45 -1.73 -18.03
N ASP A 149 1.96 -0.97 -18.99
CA ASP A 149 2.05 -1.38 -20.41
C ASP A 149 3.23 -2.36 -20.61
N ILE A 150 3.26 -3.39 -19.78
CA ILE A 150 4.26 -4.45 -19.81
C ILE A 150 3.63 -5.66 -20.48
N ARG A 151 4.20 -6.07 -21.62
CA ARG A 151 3.70 -7.22 -22.38
C ARG A 151 4.18 -8.52 -21.79
N ILE A 152 3.29 -9.48 -21.72
CA ILE A 152 3.50 -10.83 -21.19
C ILE A 152 3.09 -11.83 -22.26
N ASP A 153 3.96 -12.74 -22.63
CA ASP A 153 3.69 -13.75 -23.65
C ASP A 153 2.67 -14.78 -23.14
N THR A 154 2.90 -15.30 -21.94
CA THR A 154 1.97 -16.25 -21.32
C THR A 154 2.03 -16.17 -19.81
N ILE A 155 0.88 -16.05 -19.16
CA ILE A 155 0.76 -16.16 -17.71
C ILE A 155 -0.51 -16.90 -17.32
N GLU A 156 -0.43 -17.70 -16.27
CA GLU A 156 -1.54 -18.47 -15.75
C GLU A 156 -1.96 -17.98 -14.35
N GLN A 157 -3.23 -17.65 -14.23
CA GLN A 157 -3.90 -17.57 -12.94
C GLN A 157 -4.34 -18.99 -12.58
N SER A 158 -3.59 -19.67 -11.72
CA SER A 158 -3.86 -21.04 -11.31
C SER A 158 -4.41 -21.08 -9.89
N GLN A 159 -5.70 -21.38 -9.73
CA GLN A 159 -6.38 -21.51 -8.44
C GLN A 159 -6.10 -20.32 -7.48
N LYS A 160 -6.03 -19.11 -8.03
CA LYS A 160 -5.84 -17.87 -7.27
C LYS A 160 -7.07 -16.99 -7.39
N THR A 161 -7.36 -16.23 -6.35
CA THR A 161 -8.34 -15.16 -6.42
C THR A 161 -7.86 -14.05 -7.35
N ASP A 162 -8.77 -13.24 -7.89
CA ASP A 162 -8.38 -12.15 -8.78
C ASP A 162 -7.51 -11.11 -8.07
N SER A 163 -7.75 -10.86 -6.78
CA SER A 163 -6.91 -9.97 -5.97
C SER A 163 -5.50 -10.52 -5.76
N ALA A 164 -5.37 -11.78 -5.39
CA ALA A 164 -4.07 -12.40 -5.17
C ALA A 164 -3.27 -12.49 -6.47
N PHE A 165 -3.93 -12.84 -7.58
CA PHE A 165 -3.29 -12.90 -8.89
C PHE A 165 -2.77 -11.53 -9.36
N LEU A 166 -3.60 -10.46 -9.22
CA LEU A 166 -3.15 -9.10 -9.55
C LEU A 166 -2.01 -8.63 -8.64
N GLN A 167 -2.04 -8.98 -7.37
CA GLN A 167 -0.97 -8.63 -6.44
C GLN A 167 0.34 -9.30 -6.82
N ASP A 168 0.33 -10.61 -7.05
CA ASP A 168 1.52 -11.36 -7.47
C ASP A 168 2.09 -10.83 -8.80
N LEU A 169 1.18 -10.49 -9.73
CA LEU A 169 1.56 -9.93 -11.01
C LEU A 169 2.24 -8.56 -10.84
N CYS A 170 1.64 -7.67 -10.07
CA CYS A 170 2.23 -6.36 -9.79
C CYS A 170 3.58 -6.49 -9.06
N ASP A 171 3.67 -7.36 -8.07
CA ASP A 171 4.89 -7.62 -7.30
C ASP A 171 6.04 -8.13 -8.18
N THR A 172 5.73 -9.02 -9.13
CA THR A 172 6.72 -9.59 -10.05
C THR A 172 7.30 -8.53 -10.99
N TYR A 173 6.49 -7.56 -11.39
CA TYR A 173 6.87 -6.54 -12.37
C TYR A 173 7.17 -5.16 -11.78
N GLY A 174 7.25 -5.04 -10.44
CA GLY A 174 7.66 -3.82 -9.76
C GLY A 174 6.56 -2.75 -9.70
N LEU A 175 5.31 -3.18 -9.82
CA LEU A 175 4.15 -2.30 -9.73
C LEU A 175 3.51 -2.37 -8.35
N ALA A 176 2.90 -1.29 -7.93
CA ALA A 176 2.09 -1.22 -6.73
C ALA A 176 0.60 -1.37 -7.06
N LEU A 177 -0.11 -2.19 -6.29
CA LEU A 177 -1.55 -2.40 -6.41
C LEU A 177 -2.27 -1.85 -5.19
N LYS A 178 -3.26 -1.01 -5.42
CA LYS A 178 -4.17 -0.51 -4.38
C LYS A 178 -5.62 -0.61 -4.83
N VAL A 179 -6.48 -1.11 -3.95
CA VAL A 179 -7.92 -1.07 -4.16
C VAL A 179 -8.50 0.05 -3.29
N TYR A 180 -9.09 1.04 -3.94
CA TYR A 180 -9.63 2.22 -3.26
C TYR A 180 -10.94 2.70 -3.91
N LYS A 181 -12.00 2.88 -3.16
CA LYS A 181 -13.30 3.41 -3.59
C LYS A 181 -13.84 2.68 -4.79
N LYS A 182 -14.10 1.68 -5.16
CA LYS A 182 -14.53 1.09 -6.45
C LYS A 182 -13.53 1.30 -7.59
N SER A 183 -12.24 1.38 -7.26
CA SER A 183 -11.19 1.46 -8.27
C SER A 183 -10.05 0.53 -7.93
N ILE A 184 -9.52 -0.12 -8.94
CA ILE A 184 -8.20 -0.75 -8.91
C ILE A 184 -7.22 0.33 -9.38
N VAL A 185 -6.17 0.57 -8.61
CA VAL A 185 -5.11 1.54 -8.91
C VAL A 185 -3.81 0.76 -9.01
N ILE A 186 -3.17 0.79 -10.17
CA ILE A 186 -1.86 0.19 -10.42
C ILE A 186 -0.92 1.32 -10.82
N TYR A 187 0.24 1.38 -10.20
CA TYR A 187 1.22 2.41 -10.49
C TYR A 187 2.65 1.91 -10.30
N ASP A 188 3.59 2.53 -11.04
CA ASP A 188 5.01 2.34 -10.80
C ASP A 188 5.39 3.08 -9.50
N GLN A 189 5.91 2.34 -8.54
CA GLN A 189 6.31 2.89 -7.25
C GLN A 189 7.46 3.88 -7.40
N THR A 190 8.37 3.66 -8.36
CA THR A 190 9.50 4.56 -8.64
C THR A 190 9.02 5.95 -9.01
N GLU A 191 7.99 6.05 -9.88
CA GLU A 191 7.39 7.33 -10.25
C GLU A 191 6.84 8.09 -9.03
N MET A 192 6.32 7.38 -8.04
CA MET A 192 5.80 8.00 -6.82
C MET A 192 6.92 8.44 -5.89
N GLU A 193 7.98 7.65 -5.78
CA GLU A 193 9.15 8.01 -4.99
C GLU A 193 9.92 9.20 -5.57
N GLU A 194 9.89 9.42 -6.88
CA GLU A 194 10.49 10.60 -7.52
C GLU A 194 9.77 11.91 -7.24
N LYS A 195 8.49 11.85 -6.86
CA LYS A 195 7.71 13.06 -6.56
C LYS A 195 8.31 13.86 -5.43
N LYS A 196 8.07 15.16 -5.47
CA LYS A 196 8.54 16.07 -4.41
C LYS A 196 7.89 15.74 -3.09
N PRO A 197 8.63 15.77 -1.97
CA PRO A 197 8.09 15.56 -0.64
C PRO A 197 6.91 16.50 -0.35
N VAL A 198 5.83 15.94 0.19
CA VAL A 198 4.63 16.73 0.55
C VAL A 198 4.83 17.51 1.85
N LYS A 199 5.79 17.08 2.66
CA LYS A 199 6.12 17.70 3.95
C LYS A 199 7.53 17.30 4.40
N GLU A 200 8.14 18.17 5.18
CA GLU A 200 9.34 17.90 5.97
C GLU A 200 8.93 17.44 7.38
N LEU A 201 9.55 16.36 7.85
CA LEU A 201 9.44 15.83 9.20
C LEU A 201 10.76 16.05 9.92
N THR A 202 10.72 16.82 10.99
CA THR A 202 11.85 17.03 11.89
C THR A 202 11.66 16.18 13.15
N ARG A 203 12.66 16.13 14.04
CA ARG A 203 12.55 15.44 15.31
C ARG A 203 11.29 15.85 16.10
N GLU A 204 10.94 17.13 16.10
CA GLU A 204 9.78 17.68 16.79
C GLU A 204 8.44 17.28 16.14
N SER A 205 8.48 16.73 14.94
CA SER A 205 7.28 16.19 14.27
C SER A 205 6.81 14.89 14.92
N PHE A 206 7.72 14.16 15.57
CA PHE A 206 7.42 12.91 16.26
C PHE A 206 6.93 13.16 17.69
N ILE A 207 5.88 12.48 18.10
CA ILE A 207 5.27 12.61 19.42
C ILE A 207 6.18 11.89 20.44
N ASP A 208 6.57 12.61 21.49
CA ASP A 208 7.37 12.07 22.60
C ASP A 208 8.69 11.39 22.17
N ASP A 209 9.33 11.87 21.08
CA ASP A 209 10.48 11.23 20.44
C ASP A 209 10.22 9.74 20.04
N GLY A 210 8.97 9.39 19.79
CA GLY A 210 8.51 8.04 19.46
C GLY A 210 8.77 7.69 18.00
N TRP A 211 10.05 7.56 17.62
CA TRP A 211 10.49 7.12 16.31
C TRP A 211 11.49 5.98 16.42
N GLU A 212 11.55 5.15 15.39
CA GLU A 212 12.50 4.04 15.26
C GLU A 212 13.10 4.06 13.86
N TYR A 213 14.42 4.02 13.80
CA TYR A 213 15.19 3.93 12.55
C TYR A 213 15.95 2.62 12.52
N GLU A 214 15.78 1.87 11.45
CA GLU A 214 16.48 0.62 11.19
C GLU A 214 17.25 0.73 9.88
N ASP A 215 18.51 0.30 9.87
CA ASP A 215 19.35 0.18 8.69
C ASP A 215 20.03 -1.18 8.70
N ALA A 216 19.52 -2.10 7.88
CA ALA A 216 19.92 -3.50 7.87
C ALA A 216 20.80 -3.80 6.65
N LEU A 217 21.88 -4.55 6.88
CA LEU A 217 22.74 -5.06 5.81
C LEU A 217 22.20 -6.36 5.18
N VAL A 218 21.47 -7.13 5.96
CA VAL A 218 20.85 -8.39 5.50
C VAL A 218 19.73 -8.06 4.53
N GLY A 219 19.72 -8.75 3.38
CA GLY A 219 18.74 -8.49 2.33
C GLY A 219 19.08 -7.34 1.38
N VAL A 220 20.25 -6.70 1.54
CA VAL A 220 20.74 -5.68 0.60
C VAL A 220 21.65 -6.32 -0.44
N TYR A 221 21.34 -6.08 -1.72
CA TYR A 221 22.07 -6.65 -2.84
C TYR A 221 22.58 -5.56 -3.77
N THR A 222 23.74 -5.81 -4.38
CA THR A 222 24.33 -4.93 -5.40
C THR A 222 23.87 -5.30 -6.80
N GLY A 223 23.24 -6.45 -6.95
CA GLY A 223 22.70 -6.94 -8.21
C GLY A 223 21.96 -8.26 -8.04
N ALA A 224 21.35 -8.74 -9.10
CA ALA A 224 20.72 -10.06 -9.15
C ALA A 224 21.10 -10.80 -10.43
N ARG A 225 21.12 -12.12 -10.34
CA ARG A 225 21.22 -13.04 -11.46
C ARG A 225 19.97 -13.90 -11.52
N ILE A 226 19.32 -13.91 -12.68
CA ILE A 226 18.29 -14.85 -13.04
C ILE A 226 18.86 -15.85 -14.05
N SER A 227 18.65 -17.14 -13.84
CA SER A 227 19.05 -18.19 -14.77
C SER A 227 17.91 -19.17 -14.92
N TYR A 228 17.45 -19.35 -16.15
CA TYR A 228 16.33 -20.23 -16.47
C TYR A 228 16.62 -21.01 -17.75
N LYS A 229 16.40 -22.31 -17.73
CA LYS A 229 16.48 -23.19 -18.90
C LYS A 229 15.09 -23.70 -19.25
N PRO A 230 14.56 -23.34 -20.43
CA PRO A 230 13.25 -23.82 -20.85
C PRO A 230 13.21 -25.35 -20.95
N ALA A 231 12.10 -25.96 -20.46
CA ALA A 231 11.93 -27.41 -20.46
C ALA A 231 11.86 -28.03 -21.87
N GLU A 232 11.49 -27.26 -22.89
CA GLU A 232 11.33 -27.70 -24.27
C GLU A 232 12.60 -27.59 -25.13
N GLY A 233 13.78 -27.38 -24.52
CA GLY A 233 15.07 -27.43 -25.22
C GLY A 233 15.50 -26.11 -25.87
N GLY A 234 15.01 -24.98 -25.40
CA GLY A 234 15.52 -23.65 -25.75
C GLY A 234 16.87 -23.32 -25.11
N ASP A 235 17.48 -22.25 -25.56
CA ASP A 235 18.73 -21.72 -24.96
C ASP A 235 18.49 -21.27 -23.51
N GLU A 236 19.52 -21.41 -22.70
CA GLU A 236 19.47 -20.93 -21.30
C GLU A 236 19.44 -19.40 -21.30
N ILE A 237 18.42 -18.83 -20.64
CA ILE A 237 18.35 -17.41 -20.35
C ILE A 237 19.14 -17.17 -19.06
N SER A 238 20.22 -16.40 -19.13
CA SER A 238 21.01 -16.01 -17.96
C SER A 238 21.33 -14.53 -18.06
N VAL A 239 20.79 -13.75 -17.12
CA VAL A 239 20.90 -12.30 -17.08
C VAL A 239 21.41 -11.87 -15.73
N TYR A 240 22.37 -10.97 -15.71
CA TYR A 240 22.80 -10.25 -14.52
C TYR A 240 22.43 -8.76 -14.63
N VAL A 241 21.88 -8.22 -13.56
CA VAL A 241 21.53 -6.79 -13.43
C VAL A 241 22.11 -6.29 -12.12
N GLY A 242 22.89 -5.23 -12.15
CA GLY A 242 23.49 -4.73 -10.91
C GLY A 242 24.18 -3.38 -11.07
N GLN A 243 24.37 -2.69 -9.94
CA GLN A 243 25.17 -1.46 -9.83
C GLN A 243 26.67 -1.72 -9.89
N LYS A 244 27.10 -2.95 -9.62
CA LYS A 244 28.48 -3.39 -9.63
C LYS A 244 28.62 -4.60 -10.53
N ALA A 245 29.82 -4.82 -11.07
CA ALA A 245 30.13 -6.06 -11.77
C ALA A 245 29.88 -7.26 -10.84
N GLU A 246 29.41 -8.37 -11.41
CA GLU A 246 29.02 -9.56 -10.63
C GLU A 246 30.21 -10.18 -9.86
N ASP A 247 31.38 -10.11 -10.42
CA ASP A 247 32.66 -10.62 -9.86
C ASP A 247 33.37 -9.61 -8.96
N ALA A 248 32.81 -8.45 -8.71
CA ALA A 248 33.40 -7.47 -7.82
C ALA A 248 33.53 -8.05 -6.40
N LYS A 249 34.67 -7.75 -5.73
CA LYS A 249 35.01 -8.30 -4.40
C LYS A 249 33.93 -8.09 -3.34
N ASP A 250 33.15 -7.01 -3.46
CA ASP A 250 32.08 -6.63 -2.54
C ASP A 250 30.69 -6.77 -3.17
N ALA A 251 30.58 -7.50 -4.27
CA ALA A 251 29.31 -7.82 -4.89
C ALA A 251 28.49 -8.76 -4.00
N ARG A 252 27.22 -8.42 -3.83
CA ARG A 252 26.20 -9.26 -3.19
C ARG A 252 25.12 -9.52 -4.22
N VAL A 253 25.09 -10.75 -4.72
CA VAL A 253 24.23 -11.13 -5.83
C VAL A 253 23.04 -11.93 -5.34
N LEU A 254 21.84 -11.49 -5.66
CA LEU A 254 20.60 -12.23 -5.44
C LEU A 254 20.41 -13.23 -6.57
N HIS A 255 20.36 -14.52 -6.25
CA HIS A 255 20.08 -15.56 -7.24
C HIS A 255 18.59 -15.86 -7.30
N ILE A 256 18.01 -15.74 -8.49
CA ILE A 256 16.57 -15.89 -8.74
C ILE A 256 16.34 -17.10 -9.63
N ASN A 257 15.49 -18.02 -9.17
CA ASN A 257 15.09 -19.22 -9.89
C ASN A 257 13.64 -19.09 -10.35
N GLU A 258 13.40 -18.15 -11.27
CA GLU A 258 12.08 -17.92 -11.85
C GLU A 258 12.13 -18.09 -13.36
N THR A 259 11.01 -18.45 -13.96
CA THR A 259 10.85 -18.51 -15.40
C THR A 259 10.83 -17.11 -16.00
N ALA A 260 11.43 -16.96 -17.17
CA ALA A 260 11.39 -15.73 -17.93
C ALA A 260 11.05 -16.02 -19.40
N ASP A 261 10.19 -15.19 -19.98
CA ASP A 261 9.75 -15.36 -21.38
C ASP A 261 10.79 -14.83 -22.37
N SER A 262 11.63 -13.90 -21.93
CA SER A 262 12.67 -13.27 -22.74
C SER A 262 13.81 -12.73 -21.87
N VAL A 263 14.90 -12.31 -22.51
CA VAL A 263 16.04 -11.63 -21.85
C VAL A 263 15.56 -10.32 -21.19
N ALA A 264 14.66 -9.58 -21.83
CA ALA A 264 14.10 -8.34 -21.28
C ALA A 264 13.21 -8.61 -20.05
N ASP A 265 12.41 -9.68 -20.08
CA ASP A 265 11.60 -10.11 -18.94
C ASP A 265 12.49 -10.55 -17.78
N ALA A 266 13.53 -11.33 -18.04
CA ALA A 266 14.52 -11.74 -17.05
C ALA A 266 15.22 -10.52 -16.42
N TYR A 267 15.61 -9.55 -17.25
CA TYR A 267 16.24 -8.31 -16.79
C TYR A 267 15.33 -7.55 -15.82
N ARG A 268 14.08 -7.34 -16.22
CA ARG A 268 13.07 -6.65 -15.39
C ARG A 268 12.86 -7.35 -14.06
N LYS A 269 12.61 -8.66 -14.06
CA LYS A 269 12.41 -9.45 -12.85
C LYS A 269 13.61 -9.38 -11.91
N ALA A 270 14.81 -9.44 -12.46
CA ALA A 270 16.05 -9.32 -11.67
C ALA A 270 16.17 -7.93 -11.03
N ALA A 271 15.96 -6.85 -11.78
CA ALA A 271 16.00 -5.48 -11.26
C ALA A 271 14.93 -5.25 -10.18
N VAL A 272 13.69 -5.69 -10.43
CA VAL A 272 12.58 -5.58 -9.48
C VAL A 272 12.89 -6.31 -8.17
N ALA A 273 13.43 -7.52 -8.23
CA ALA A 273 13.76 -8.28 -7.04
C ALA A 273 14.84 -7.61 -6.16
N VAL A 274 15.88 -7.02 -6.77
CA VAL A 274 16.88 -6.23 -6.04
C VAL A 274 16.26 -4.98 -5.44
N ASN A 275 15.51 -4.22 -6.24
CA ASN A 275 14.87 -3.00 -5.78
C ASN A 275 13.94 -3.25 -4.60
N LYS A 276 13.12 -4.32 -4.66
CA LYS A 276 12.21 -4.72 -3.59
C LYS A 276 12.97 -5.14 -2.32
N SER A 277 14.03 -5.93 -2.46
CA SER A 277 14.84 -6.36 -1.32
C SER A 277 15.55 -5.18 -0.66
N ASN A 278 16.14 -4.28 -1.46
CA ASN A 278 16.86 -3.11 -0.94
C ASN A 278 15.92 -2.06 -0.30
N GLN A 279 14.67 -1.97 -0.75
CA GLN A 279 13.65 -1.12 -0.15
C GLN A 279 13.42 -1.44 1.33
N GLU A 280 13.50 -2.72 1.69
CA GLU A 280 13.29 -3.18 3.07
C GLU A 280 14.47 -2.85 4.00
N ALA A 281 15.60 -2.46 3.45
CA ALA A 281 16.86 -2.31 4.19
C ALA A 281 16.87 -1.12 5.16
N THR A 282 16.31 0.02 4.76
CA THR A 282 16.32 1.22 5.60
C THR A 282 14.92 1.72 5.82
N ARG A 283 14.48 1.64 7.06
CA ARG A 283 13.13 1.99 7.50
C ARG A 283 13.14 3.04 8.59
N LEU A 284 12.12 3.88 8.58
CA LEU A 284 11.81 4.81 9.64
C LEU A 284 10.33 4.70 9.97
N SER A 285 10.02 4.51 11.22
CA SER A 285 8.65 4.49 11.73
C SER A 285 8.48 5.42 12.90
N GLY A 286 7.26 5.84 13.18
CA GLY A 286 7.00 6.65 14.37
C GLY A 286 5.60 7.25 14.40
N ASP A 287 5.28 7.77 15.58
CA ASP A 287 4.02 8.48 15.82
C ASP A 287 4.23 9.98 15.58
N ILE A 288 3.44 10.58 14.70
CA ILE A 288 3.50 12.00 14.36
C ILE A 288 2.20 12.72 14.74
N TRP A 289 2.28 14.04 14.89
CA TRP A 289 1.09 14.87 14.98
C TRP A 289 0.29 14.76 13.67
N PRO A 290 -1.02 14.50 13.76
CA PRO A 290 -1.84 14.26 12.56
C PRO A 290 -1.71 15.39 11.55
N ASP A 291 -1.42 15.04 10.30
CA ASP A 291 -1.35 15.98 9.18
C ASP A 291 -2.14 15.42 7.97
N PRO A 292 -3.12 16.15 7.44
CA PRO A 292 -3.94 15.69 6.33
C PRO A 292 -3.20 15.56 4.99
N LYS A 293 -1.93 15.97 4.91
CA LYS A 293 -1.08 15.81 3.72
C LYS A 293 -0.34 14.48 3.72
N ILE A 294 -0.18 13.87 4.91
CA ILE A 294 0.55 12.62 5.06
C ILE A 294 -0.45 11.46 4.94
N CYS A 295 -0.23 10.63 3.96
CA CYS A 295 -0.99 9.40 3.69
C CYS A 295 -0.04 8.38 3.05
N ALA A 296 -0.46 7.13 2.91
CA ALA A 296 0.34 6.14 2.19
C ALA A 296 0.48 6.52 0.71
N GLY A 297 1.64 6.24 0.12
CA GLY A 297 1.94 6.54 -1.27
C GLY A 297 2.44 7.96 -1.55
N VAL A 298 2.76 8.75 -0.51
CA VAL A 298 3.42 10.05 -0.68
C VAL A 298 4.87 9.98 -0.19
N THR A 299 5.68 10.95 -0.60
CA THR A 299 7.04 11.12 -0.07
C THR A 299 7.11 12.25 0.94
N VAL A 300 7.99 12.10 1.92
CA VAL A 300 8.32 13.09 2.93
C VAL A 300 9.83 13.29 2.99
N GLU A 301 10.28 14.45 3.41
CA GLU A 301 11.68 14.72 3.71
C GLU A 301 11.90 14.62 5.22
N VAL A 302 12.89 13.89 5.67
CA VAL A 302 13.26 13.78 7.08
C VAL A 302 14.54 14.54 7.31
N SER A 303 14.59 15.39 8.33
CA SER A 303 15.76 16.20 8.68
C SER A 303 15.96 16.31 10.19
N GLY A 304 17.23 16.45 10.58
CA GLY A 304 17.63 16.62 11.98
C GLY A 304 17.70 15.32 12.80
N LEU A 305 17.71 14.16 12.13
CA LEU A 305 17.93 12.84 12.72
C LEU A 305 19.28 12.22 12.30
N GLY A 306 20.20 13.02 11.72
CA GLY A 306 21.55 12.57 11.36
C GLY A 306 21.54 11.57 10.20
N HIS A 307 21.99 10.33 10.41
CA HIS A 307 22.03 9.31 9.35
C HIS A 307 20.65 8.91 8.83
N ALA A 308 19.60 9.15 9.61
CA ALA A 308 18.23 8.93 9.18
C ALA A 308 17.70 10.05 8.29
N ASP A 309 18.42 11.15 8.09
CA ASP A 309 17.99 12.24 7.21
C ASP A 309 17.87 11.76 5.76
N GLY A 310 16.90 12.33 5.03
CA GLY A 310 16.69 12.07 3.61
C GLY A 310 15.22 11.91 3.24
N LYS A 311 15.01 11.52 2.00
CA LYS A 311 13.69 11.34 1.42
C LYS A 311 13.15 9.95 1.73
N TYR A 312 11.92 9.89 2.19
CA TYR A 312 11.21 8.64 2.50
C TYR A 312 9.88 8.56 1.77
N PHE A 313 9.52 7.34 1.42
CA PHE A 313 8.18 7.00 0.91
C PHE A 313 7.35 6.42 2.05
N VAL A 314 6.10 6.86 2.18
CA VAL A 314 5.19 6.39 3.22
C VAL A 314 4.49 5.12 2.75
N ASP A 315 4.91 3.98 3.28
CA ASP A 315 4.32 2.67 2.97
C ASP A 315 2.96 2.49 3.63
N LYS A 316 2.86 2.97 4.88
CA LYS A 316 1.65 2.83 5.69
C LYS A 316 1.46 4.03 6.59
N CYS A 317 0.23 4.48 6.68
CA CYS A 317 -0.19 5.58 7.53
C CYS A 317 -1.45 5.20 8.31
N VAL A 318 -1.33 5.08 9.63
CA VAL A 318 -2.46 4.76 10.52
C VAL A 318 -2.91 6.03 11.22
N THR A 319 -4.11 6.49 10.93
CA THR A 319 -4.71 7.66 11.59
C THR A 319 -5.74 7.20 12.63
N GLU A 320 -5.41 7.38 13.90
CA GLU A 320 -6.30 7.08 15.03
C GLU A 320 -6.92 8.36 15.57
N VAL A 321 -8.24 8.35 15.71
CA VAL A 321 -9.02 9.43 16.32
C VAL A 321 -9.91 8.85 17.39
N GLY A 322 -9.67 9.20 18.65
CA GLY A 322 -10.47 8.68 19.77
C GLY A 322 -10.32 9.50 21.05
N GLY A 323 -11.38 9.65 21.80
CA GLY A 323 -11.40 10.42 23.03
C GLY A 323 -10.92 11.85 22.83
N SER A 324 -9.83 12.23 23.51
CA SER A 324 -9.16 13.53 23.36
C SER A 324 -7.86 13.46 22.54
N LYS A 325 -7.52 12.30 22.00
CA LYS A 325 -6.25 12.05 21.31
C LYS A 325 -6.49 11.79 19.83
N ALA A 326 -5.60 12.31 19.01
CA ALA A 326 -5.46 11.95 17.63
C ALA A 326 -3.98 11.85 17.29
N ARG A 327 -3.57 10.78 16.60
CA ARG A 327 -2.20 10.55 16.16
C ARG A 327 -2.20 9.93 14.76
N GLN A 328 -1.08 10.07 14.10
CA GLN A 328 -0.76 9.29 12.91
C GLN A 328 0.51 8.49 13.18
N SER A 329 0.46 7.18 12.97
CA SER A 329 1.64 6.32 12.96
C SER A 329 2.04 6.10 11.51
N VAL A 330 3.30 6.32 11.19
CA VAL A 330 3.84 6.15 9.85
C VAL A 330 4.91 5.06 9.82
N GLU A 331 4.86 4.23 8.78
CA GLU A 331 5.92 3.28 8.43
C GLU A 331 6.43 3.70 7.05
N MET A 332 7.73 3.88 6.91
CA MET A 332 8.35 4.49 5.73
C MET A 332 9.65 3.77 5.40
N HIS A 333 9.96 3.68 4.10
CA HIS A 333 11.29 3.26 3.66
C HIS A 333 12.02 4.44 3.02
N LYS A 334 13.35 4.40 3.08
CA LYS A 334 14.20 5.43 2.47
C LYS A 334 14.22 5.26 0.95
N CYS A 335 13.98 6.36 0.23
CA CYS A 335 14.07 6.36 -1.23
C CYS A 335 15.54 6.28 -1.66
N TYR A 336 15.88 5.27 -2.43
CA TYR A 336 17.20 5.07 -3.03
C TYR A 336 17.14 5.17 -4.55
N GLU A 337 18.31 5.31 -5.15
CA GLU A 337 18.46 5.08 -6.58
C GLU A 337 18.20 3.60 -6.90
N ARG A 338 17.17 3.35 -7.69
CA ARG A 338 16.74 2.01 -8.08
C ARG A 338 17.48 1.55 -9.32
N LEU A 339 17.67 0.22 -9.46
CA LEU A 339 18.08 -0.36 -10.72
C LEU A 339 16.98 -0.13 -11.77
N ALA A 340 17.40 0.30 -12.97
CA ALA A 340 16.47 0.43 -14.09
C ALA A 340 15.86 -0.94 -14.42
N CYS A 341 14.55 -0.95 -14.68
CA CYS A 341 13.82 -2.18 -15.02
C CYS A 341 13.85 -2.51 -16.53
N GLU A 342 14.47 -1.66 -17.32
CA GLU A 342 14.71 -1.87 -18.76
C GLU A 342 16.19 -1.79 -19.04
N PRO A 343 16.74 -2.69 -19.89
CA PRO A 343 18.13 -2.59 -20.29
C PRO A 343 18.35 -1.26 -21.04
N GLU A 344 19.48 -0.61 -20.74
CA GLU A 344 19.89 0.55 -21.56
C GLU A 344 19.99 0.12 -23.03
N PRO A 345 19.49 0.92 -23.97
CA PRO A 345 19.67 0.63 -25.38
C PRO A 345 21.18 0.57 -25.66
N GLU A 346 21.65 -0.50 -26.28
CA GLU A 346 23.05 -0.63 -26.67
C GLU A 346 23.49 0.60 -27.48
N GLU A 347 24.33 1.45 -26.88
CA GLU A 347 24.99 2.52 -27.62
C GLU A 347 25.90 1.91 -28.69
N GLY A 348 25.40 1.90 -29.92
CA GLY A 348 26.24 1.78 -31.08
C GLY A 348 26.28 0.47 -31.82
N ALA A 349 25.22 0.20 -32.57
CA ALA A 349 25.42 -0.35 -33.91
C ALA A 349 25.26 0.78 -34.93
N LYS A 350 26.18 1.74 -34.94
CA LYS A 350 26.45 2.54 -36.12
C LYS A 350 27.41 1.70 -37.00
N GLY A 351 26.83 0.87 -37.87
CA GLY A 351 27.49 0.30 -39.00
C GLY A 351 27.37 1.22 -40.20
#